data_b4898013b8638ca52543489aeeef4855
#
_entry.id   b4898013b8638ca52543489aeeef4855
#
_cell.length_a   1.000
_cell.length_b   1.000
_cell.length_c   1.000
_cell.angle_alpha   90.00
_cell.angle_beta   90.00
_cell.angle_gamma   90.00
#
_symmetry.space_group_name_H-M   'P 1'
#
loop_
_entity.id
_entity.type
_entity.pdbx_description
1 polymer ?
#
loop_
_entity_poly.entity_id
_entity_poly.type
_entity_poly.pdbx_seq_one_letter_code
_entity_poly.pdbx_strand_id
1 'polypeptide(L)'
;MVFLFTAVTSPFVVLFGPFNNVKRAVIGAILQSRHPQYITWLFSNDELQSILGTVGVVKSQDLFKFNAREDKDLKLEKIESSRYVGYVLEIPDPRRIQVATAANIQEKGDTTSNIAKMNGAVAAINGGGFHDPNGTGTGRLPYGFILHEGDYIIGKDVGPDESVDFVGFSKSGNLIAGNYDKTELADMKAMEGITFGPPLIVDGKKMITDGDGGWGVGPRTAIGQRKDGTVLFVVIDGRQPGYSLGAT
;
A
#
# COMPACT_ATOMS: atom_id res chain seq x y z
N MET A 1 1.50 -30.13 31.38
CA MET A 1 2.44 -30.74 30.45
C MET A 1 1.91 -30.68 28.98
N VAL A 2 0.70 -31.11 28.69
CA VAL A 2 0.08 -31.04 27.32
C VAL A 2 0.04 -29.60 26.79
N PHE A 3 -0.40 -28.62 27.58
CA PHE A 3 -0.50 -27.22 27.16
C PHE A 3 0.86 -26.61 26.76
N LEU A 4 1.91 -26.90 27.52
CA LEU A 4 3.26 -26.42 27.22
C LEU A 4 3.81 -27.06 25.94
N PHE A 5 3.54 -28.35 25.72
CA PHE A 5 3.93 -29.07 24.51
C PHE A 5 3.22 -28.47 23.28
N THR A 6 1.91 -28.23 23.38
CA THR A 6 1.15 -27.62 22.28
C THR A 6 1.63 -26.20 21.98
N ALA A 7 1.90 -25.39 23.01
CA ALA A 7 2.39 -24.02 22.83
C ALA A 7 3.76 -23.96 22.12
N VAL A 8 4.64 -24.93 22.38
CA VAL A 8 5.97 -25.00 21.73
C VAL A 8 5.90 -25.60 20.35
N THR A 9 5.04 -26.59 20.11
CA THR A 9 4.99 -27.31 18.83
C THR A 9 4.09 -26.67 17.80
N SER A 10 3.05 -25.93 18.21
CA SER A 10 2.10 -25.31 17.26
C SER A 10 2.73 -24.31 16.28
N PRO A 11 3.69 -23.45 16.64
CA PRO A 11 4.37 -22.58 15.68
C PRO A 11 5.10 -23.38 14.61
N PHE A 12 5.78 -24.47 14.97
CA PHE A 12 6.46 -25.35 14.01
C PHE A 12 5.49 -26.05 13.06
N VAL A 13 4.38 -26.55 13.61
CA VAL A 13 3.34 -27.18 12.80
C VAL A 13 2.72 -26.19 11.82
N VAL A 14 2.51 -24.95 12.22
CA VAL A 14 1.97 -23.89 11.35
C VAL A 14 3.00 -23.49 10.28
N LEU A 15 4.25 -23.27 10.67
CA LEU A 15 5.28 -22.75 9.75
C LEU A 15 5.81 -23.82 8.77
N PHE A 16 5.89 -25.07 9.19
CA PHE A 16 6.48 -26.16 8.38
C PHE A 16 5.50 -27.24 7.97
N GLY A 17 4.27 -27.21 8.49
CA GLY A 17 3.21 -28.15 8.13
C GLY A 17 2.48 -27.78 6.82
N PRO A 18 1.50 -28.60 6.41
CA PRO A 18 0.79 -28.46 5.13
C PRO A 18 -0.30 -27.37 5.13
N PHE A 19 -0.31 -26.47 6.12
CA PHE A 19 -1.35 -25.45 6.30
C PHE A 19 -1.00 -24.16 5.55
N ASN A 20 -0.91 -24.21 4.21
CA ASN A 20 -0.40 -23.13 3.39
C ASN A 20 -1.09 -21.77 3.62
N ASN A 21 -2.41 -21.74 3.75
CA ASN A 21 -3.15 -20.49 3.98
C ASN A 21 -2.83 -19.87 5.35
N VAL A 22 -2.73 -20.70 6.39
CA VAL A 22 -2.37 -20.23 7.75
C VAL A 22 -0.91 -19.78 7.77
N LYS A 23 -0.02 -20.54 7.13
CA LYS A 23 1.39 -20.21 6.98
C LYS A 23 1.56 -18.85 6.30
N ARG A 24 0.92 -18.61 5.15
CA ARG A 24 0.92 -17.33 4.43
C ARG A 24 0.46 -16.17 5.32
N ALA A 25 -0.69 -16.34 5.98
CA ALA A 25 -1.25 -15.31 6.84
C ALA A 25 -0.32 -14.96 8.01
N VAL A 26 0.28 -15.96 8.65
CA VAL A 26 1.20 -15.76 9.77
C VAL A 26 2.52 -15.10 9.30
N ILE A 27 3.13 -15.64 8.26
CA ILE A 27 4.39 -15.11 7.70
C ILE A 27 4.17 -13.68 7.21
N GLY A 28 3.12 -13.42 6.43
CA GLY A 28 2.79 -12.09 5.94
C GLY A 28 2.55 -11.09 7.07
N ALA A 29 1.82 -11.48 8.12
CA ALA A 29 1.59 -10.63 9.29
C ALA A 29 2.87 -10.29 10.05
N ILE A 30 3.81 -11.24 10.18
CA ILE A 30 5.09 -11.02 10.87
C ILE A 30 6.00 -10.12 10.02
N LEU A 31 6.08 -10.34 8.70
CA LEU A 31 6.86 -9.50 7.79
C LEU A 31 6.39 -8.04 7.78
N GLN A 32 5.08 -7.81 7.95
CA GLN A 32 4.48 -6.48 8.09
C GLN A 32 4.48 -5.93 9.52
N SER A 33 5.07 -6.66 10.46
CA SER A 33 5.20 -6.22 11.85
C SER A 33 6.51 -5.43 12.04
N ARG A 34 6.73 -4.92 13.26
CA ARG A 34 8.00 -4.31 13.66
C ARG A 34 9.14 -5.32 13.81
N HIS A 35 8.87 -6.61 13.64
CA HIS A 35 9.82 -7.68 13.94
C HIS A 35 9.91 -8.72 12.81
N PRO A 36 10.13 -8.30 11.54
CA PRO A 36 10.25 -9.24 10.42
C PRO A 36 11.44 -10.22 10.57
N GLN A 37 12.44 -9.84 11.37
CA GLN A 37 13.63 -10.65 11.62
C GLN A 37 13.31 -12.05 12.14
N TYR A 38 12.19 -12.26 12.84
CA TYR A 38 11.79 -13.58 13.33
C TYR A 38 11.45 -14.58 12.21
N ILE A 39 11.08 -14.06 11.05
CA ILE A 39 10.76 -14.90 9.88
C ILE A 39 11.93 -14.92 8.88
N THR A 40 12.60 -13.79 8.65
CA THR A 40 13.74 -13.72 7.73
C THR A 40 14.95 -14.51 8.23
N TRP A 41 14.99 -14.83 9.53
CA TRP A 41 15.97 -15.76 10.08
C TRP A 41 15.65 -17.25 9.77
N LEU A 42 14.34 -17.59 9.63
CA LEU A 42 13.88 -18.97 9.42
C LEU A 42 13.76 -19.35 7.95
N PHE A 43 13.53 -18.39 7.06
CA PHE A 43 13.27 -18.60 5.64
C PHE A 43 14.14 -17.69 4.79
N SER A 44 14.69 -18.22 3.71
CA SER A 44 15.36 -17.43 2.67
C SER A 44 14.36 -16.54 1.92
N ASN A 45 14.86 -15.52 1.22
CA ASN A 45 14.01 -14.66 0.39
C ASN A 45 13.26 -15.45 -0.68
N ASP A 46 13.89 -16.44 -1.31
CA ASP A 46 13.25 -17.27 -2.33
C ASP A 46 12.12 -18.13 -1.77
N GLU A 47 12.33 -18.70 -0.57
CA GLU A 47 11.27 -19.44 0.14
C GLU A 47 10.11 -18.54 0.53
N LEU A 48 10.40 -17.32 1.02
CA LEU A 48 9.37 -16.34 1.34
C LEU A 48 8.55 -15.96 0.10
N GLN A 49 9.19 -15.68 -1.03
CA GLN A 49 8.52 -15.42 -2.30
C GLN A 49 7.65 -16.60 -2.75
N SER A 50 8.16 -17.82 -2.62
CA SER A 50 7.41 -19.04 -2.94
C SER A 50 6.17 -19.22 -2.05
N ILE A 51 6.29 -18.92 -0.76
CA ILE A 51 5.18 -19.06 0.20
C ILE A 51 4.14 -17.97 0.00
N LEU A 52 4.58 -16.72 -0.17
CA LEU A 52 3.68 -15.56 -0.24
C LEU A 52 3.00 -15.45 -1.61
N GLY A 53 3.60 -15.99 -2.63
CA GLY A 53 3.20 -15.82 -4.02
C GLY A 53 3.78 -14.53 -4.61
N THR A 54 4.07 -14.57 -5.89
CA THR A 54 4.49 -13.39 -6.64
C THR A 54 3.26 -12.70 -7.21
N VAL A 55 3.08 -11.43 -6.88
CA VAL A 55 2.27 -10.58 -7.74
C VAL A 55 3.11 -10.32 -8.98
N GLY A 56 2.67 -10.77 -10.14
CA GLY A 56 3.40 -10.55 -11.39
C GLY A 56 3.59 -9.04 -11.65
N VAL A 57 4.62 -8.69 -12.40
CA VAL A 57 4.80 -7.31 -12.90
C VAL A 57 3.57 -6.94 -13.72
N VAL A 58 2.81 -5.97 -13.24
CA VAL A 58 1.55 -5.54 -13.85
C VAL A 58 1.64 -4.04 -14.10
N LYS A 59 1.17 -3.63 -15.27
CA LYS A 59 1.05 -2.22 -15.64
C LYS A 59 -0.39 -1.96 -16.08
N SER A 60 -0.98 -0.86 -15.65
CA SER A 60 -2.19 -0.32 -16.26
C SER A 60 -1.85 0.11 -17.69
N GLN A 61 -2.56 -0.43 -18.67
CA GLN A 61 -2.27 -0.17 -20.10
C GLN A 61 -3.12 0.95 -20.66
N ASP A 62 -4.32 1.14 -20.11
CA ASP A 62 -5.28 2.10 -20.65
C ASP A 62 -5.59 3.21 -19.64
N LEU A 63 -5.27 4.45 -20.01
CA LEU A 63 -5.78 5.61 -19.31
C LEU A 63 -7.24 5.83 -19.74
N PHE A 64 -8.15 5.74 -18.80
CA PHE A 64 -9.57 5.94 -19.07
C PHE A 64 -9.84 7.39 -19.52
N LYS A 65 -10.62 7.54 -20.59
CA LYS A 65 -11.16 8.85 -20.94
C LYS A 65 -12.42 9.09 -20.10
N PHE A 66 -12.32 10.00 -19.14
CA PHE A 66 -13.45 10.49 -18.37
C PHE A 66 -13.45 12.02 -18.38
N ASN A 67 -14.62 12.61 -18.20
CA ASN A 67 -14.71 14.04 -17.97
C ASN A 67 -14.62 14.27 -16.46
N ALA A 68 -13.48 14.82 -16.01
CA ALA A 68 -13.33 15.16 -14.59
C ALA A 68 -14.48 16.10 -14.17
N ARG A 69 -15.21 15.70 -13.13
CA ARG A 69 -16.26 16.53 -12.56
C ARG A 69 -15.62 17.60 -11.70
N GLU A 70 -16.04 18.85 -11.86
CA GLU A 70 -15.71 19.94 -10.94
C GLU A 70 -16.53 19.87 -9.64
N ASP A 71 -16.91 18.67 -9.26
CA ASP A 71 -17.66 18.39 -8.05
C ASP A 71 -16.70 18.43 -6.85
N LYS A 72 -17.01 19.28 -5.88
CA LYS A 72 -16.20 19.45 -4.66
C LYS A 72 -16.72 18.62 -3.49
N ASP A 73 -17.86 17.98 -3.63
CA ASP A 73 -18.49 17.23 -2.55
C ASP A 73 -17.74 15.93 -2.32
N LEU A 74 -17.27 15.76 -1.10
CA LEU A 74 -16.65 14.52 -0.63
C LEU A 74 -17.72 13.67 0.05
N LYS A 75 -17.73 12.37 -0.26
CA LYS A 75 -18.63 11.43 0.40
C LYS A 75 -17.81 10.47 1.23
N LEU A 76 -18.03 10.46 2.54
CA LEU A 76 -17.41 9.53 3.46
C LEU A 76 -18.42 8.45 3.86
N GLU A 77 -18.05 7.20 3.64
CA GLU A 77 -18.83 6.03 4.04
C GLU A 77 -18.04 5.19 5.04
N LYS A 78 -18.72 4.74 6.09
CA LYS A 78 -18.20 3.70 7.00
C LYS A 78 -18.46 2.33 6.38
N ILE A 79 -17.45 1.47 6.38
CA ILE A 79 -17.59 0.07 6.02
C ILE A 79 -17.24 -0.80 7.23
N GLU A 80 -18.01 -1.86 7.45
CA GLU A 80 -17.78 -2.76 8.57
C GLU A 80 -18.19 -4.19 8.26
N SER A 81 -17.50 -5.10 8.91
CA SER A 81 -17.81 -6.53 8.93
C SER A 81 -17.59 -7.08 10.33
N SER A 82 -17.75 -8.38 10.53
CA SER A 82 -17.41 -9.03 11.79
C SER A 82 -15.92 -8.98 12.15
N ARG A 83 -15.05 -8.59 11.23
CA ARG A 83 -13.59 -8.59 11.40
C ARG A 83 -12.95 -7.21 11.38
N TYR A 84 -13.56 -6.25 10.70
CA TYR A 84 -12.95 -4.94 10.52
C TYR A 84 -13.98 -3.81 10.50
N VAL A 85 -13.46 -2.65 10.86
CA VAL A 85 -14.09 -1.34 10.64
C VAL A 85 -13.18 -0.55 9.72
N GLY A 86 -13.75 0.18 8.79
CA GLY A 86 -13.00 1.02 7.87
C GLY A 86 -13.86 2.15 7.30
N TYR A 87 -13.23 2.95 6.44
CA TYR A 87 -13.87 4.10 5.82
C TYR A 87 -13.47 4.19 4.35
N VAL A 88 -14.40 4.61 3.52
CA VAL A 88 -14.19 4.93 2.11
C VAL A 88 -14.53 6.39 1.91
N LEU A 89 -13.58 7.16 1.39
CA LEU A 89 -13.78 8.53 0.96
C LEU A 89 -13.84 8.56 -0.56
N GLU A 90 -14.97 9.03 -1.11
CA GLU A 90 -15.16 9.27 -2.54
C GLU A 90 -14.76 10.71 -2.88
N ILE A 91 -13.89 10.85 -3.89
CA ILE A 91 -13.35 12.13 -4.37
C ILE A 91 -13.69 12.24 -5.86
N PRO A 92 -14.74 13.01 -6.23
CA PRO A 92 -15.21 13.08 -7.62
C PRO A 92 -14.21 13.71 -8.59
N ASP A 93 -13.38 14.66 -8.14
CA ASP A 93 -12.36 15.32 -8.95
C ASP A 93 -10.96 14.83 -8.54
N PRO A 94 -10.33 13.94 -9.31
CA PRO A 94 -9.01 13.40 -9.02
C PRO A 94 -7.89 14.46 -9.04
N ARG A 95 -8.09 15.61 -9.70
CA ARG A 95 -7.11 16.70 -9.77
C ARG A 95 -6.92 17.43 -8.43
N ARG A 96 -7.77 17.15 -7.45
CA ARG A 96 -7.67 17.66 -6.07
C ARG A 96 -6.73 16.83 -5.20
N ILE A 97 -6.23 15.71 -5.70
CA ILE A 97 -5.35 14.81 -4.97
C ILE A 97 -3.90 15.20 -5.21
N GLN A 98 -3.16 15.39 -4.15
CA GLN A 98 -1.75 15.74 -4.17
C GLN A 98 -0.97 14.84 -3.22
N VAL A 99 0.28 14.58 -3.57
CA VAL A 99 1.24 13.94 -2.68
C VAL A 99 1.86 15.00 -1.78
N ALA A 100 1.94 14.69 -0.49
CA ALA A 100 2.62 15.54 0.48
C ALA A 100 3.56 14.71 1.37
N THR A 101 4.63 15.33 1.83
CA THR A 101 5.62 14.69 2.69
C THR A 101 5.78 15.45 4.00
N ALA A 102 6.44 14.82 4.98
CA ALA A 102 6.94 15.55 6.14
C ALA A 102 7.90 16.67 5.69
N ALA A 103 7.91 17.80 6.41
CA ALA A 103 8.73 18.97 6.06
C ALA A 103 10.23 18.62 5.91
N ASN A 104 10.73 17.74 6.78
CA ASN A 104 12.11 17.28 6.77
C ASN A 104 12.17 15.77 6.49
N ILE A 105 11.51 15.34 5.41
CA ILE A 105 11.58 13.93 4.98
C ILE A 105 13.06 13.52 4.81
N GLN A 106 13.39 12.29 5.15
CA GLN A 106 14.73 11.71 5.32
C GLN A 106 15.35 11.94 6.71
N GLU A 107 15.09 13.05 7.36
CA GLU A 107 15.55 13.31 8.73
C GLU A 107 14.53 12.87 9.77
N LYS A 108 13.28 13.30 9.57
CA LYS A 108 12.17 13.04 10.48
C LYS A 108 10.87 12.80 9.71
N GLY A 109 10.19 11.71 10.02
CA GLY A 109 8.82 11.48 9.57
C GLY A 109 7.82 12.28 10.40
N ASP A 110 6.58 12.36 9.91
CA ASP A 110 5.48 13.00 10.61
C ASP A 110 4.19 12.18 10.45
N THR A 111 3.18 12.51 11.25
CA THR A 111 1.87 11.86 11.15
C THR A 111 1.11 12.36 9.92
N THR A 112 0.27 11.48 9.33
CA THR A 112 -0.60 11.84 8.21
C THR A 112 -1.44 13.09 8.52
N SER A 113 -1.95 13.21 9.75
CA SER A 113 -2.76 14.36 10.19
C SER A 113 -1.98 15.67 10.24
N ASN A 114 -0.71 15.64 10.67
CA ASN A 114 0.14 16.83 10.68
C ASN A 114 0.52 17.24 9.25
N ILE A 115 0.89 16.29 8.39
CA ILE A 115 1.19 16.54 6.98
C ILE A 115 -0.03 17.16 6.30
N ALA A 116 -1.22 16.60 6.50
CA ALA A 116 -2.46 17.14 5.97
C ALA A 116 -2.70 18.59 6.43
N LYS A 117 -2.56 18.85 7.72
CA LYS A 117 -2.74 20.20 8.30
C LYS A 117 -1.75 21.21 7.71
N MET A 118 -0.49 20.84 7.57
CA MET A 118 0.54 21.74 7.01
C MET A 118 0.25 22.10 5.54
N ASN A 119 -0.38 21.20 4.80
CA ASN A 119 -0.72 21.39 3.39
C ASN A 119 -2.17 21.89 3.16
N GLY A 120 -2.90 22.24 4.22
CA GLY A 120 -4.29 22.71 4.11
C GLY A 120 -5.25 21.69 3.55
N ALA A 121 -4.92 20.39 3.64
CA ALA A 121 -5.75 19.33 3.11
C ALA A 121 -6.96 19.07 4.02
N VAL A 122 -8.13 18.84 3.41
CA VAL A 122 -9.39 18.52 4.13
C VAL A 122 -9.45 17.05 4.53
N ALA A 123 -8.73 16.17 3.84
CA ALA A 123 -8.60 14.76 4.14
C ALA A 123 -7.24 14.24 3.65
N ALA A 124 -6.74 13.20 4.26
CA ALA A 124 -5.53 12.52 3.83
C ALA A 124 -5.53 11.05 4.25
N ILE A 125 -4.79 10.25 3.49
CA ILE A 125 -4.42 8.87 3.86
C ILE A 125 -2.90 8.74 3.84
N ASN A 126 -2.36 7.78 4.59
CA ASN A 126 -0.95 7.44 4.49
C ASN A 126 -0.66 6.72 3.18
N GLY A 127 0.57 6.83 2.69
CA GLY A 127 1.03 6.13 1.50
C GLY A 127 2.55 6.07 1.44
N GLY A 128 3.07 5.30 0.47
CA GLY A 128 4.50 5.10 0.27
C GLY A 128 5.10 4.05 1.20
N GLY A 129 6.11 3.34 0.68
CA GLY A 129 6.94 2.46 1.48
C GLY A 129 8.15 3.18 2.05
N PHE A 130 8.75 2.64 3.10
CA PHE A 130 9.94 3.23 3.71
C PHE A 130 10.83 2.17 4.36
N HIS A 131 12.11 2.48 4.45
CA HIS A 131 13.06 1.66 5.19
C HIS A 131 12.97 1.97 6.68
N ASP A 132 12.85 0.93 7.49
CA ASP A 132 12.77 1.05 8.95
C ASP A 132 13.75 0.10 9.65
N PRO A 133 15.06 0.35 9.52
CA PRO A 133 16.11 -0.55 10.00
C PRO A 133 16.06 -0.78 11.51
N ASN A 134 15.43 0.12 12.25
CA ASN A 134 15.35 0.05 13.70
C ASN A 134 13.95 -0.28 14.23
N GLY A 135 12.97 -0.57 13.37
CA GLY A 135 11.60 -0.87 13.76
C GLY A 135 10.87 0.29 14.48
N THR A 136 11.26 1.52 14.20
CA THR A 136 10.74 2.72 14.89
C THR A 136 9.44 3.26 14.28
N GLY A 137 9.13 2.84 13.05
CA GLY A 137 7.90 3.23 12.34
C GLY A 137 7.84 4.73 12.00
N THR A 138 8.99 5.40 11.84
CA THR A 138 9.04 6.86 11.67
C THR A 138 8.68 7.33 10.26
N GLY A 139 8.73 6.45 9.24
CA GLY A 139 8.49 6.80 7.84
C GLY A 139 9.50 7.78 7.23
N ARG A 140 10.66 8.00 7.87
CA ARG A 140 11.64 9.02 7.48
C ARG A 140 12.52 8.67 6.28
N LEU A 141 12.59 7.41 5.91
CA LEU A 141 13.45 6.91 4.83
C LEU A 141 12.60 6.28 3.72
N PRO A 142 11.86 7.07 2.93
CA PRO A 142 11.09 6.53 1.82
C PRO A 142 11.99 5.80 0.84
N TYR A 143 11.47 4.76 0.20
CA TYR A 143 12.18 4.11 -0.90
C TYR A 143 11.45 4.33 -2.22
N GLY A 144 12.19 4.18 -3.33
CA GLY A 144 11.70 4.38 -4.68
C GLY A 144 11.41 5.85 -4.99
N PHE A 145 10.25 6.13 -5.58
CA PHE A 145 9.89 7.47 -6.03
C PHE A 145 8.87 8.14 -5.11
N ILE A 146 9.04 9.46 -4.92
CA ILE A 146 7.98 10.38 -4.51
C ILE A 146 7.95 11.49 -5.57
N LEU A 147 6.83 11.58 -6.27
CA LEU A 147 6.57 12.54 -7.34
C LEU A 147 5.48 13.51 -6.88
N HIS A 148 5.74 14.80 -6.99
CA HIS A 148 4.81 15.87 -6.68
C HIS A 148 4.91 16.97 -7.73
N GLU A 149 3.79 17.36 -8.33
CA GLU A 149 3.70 18.34 -9.42
C GLU A 149 4.65 18.04 -10.61
N GLY A 150 4.93 16.76 -10.84
CA GLY A 150 5.83 16.32 -11.91
C GLY A 150 7.32 16.29 -11.52
N ASP A 151 7.68 16.74 -10.31
CA ASP A 151 9.05 16.73 -9.81
C ASP A 151 9.28 15.58 -8.83
N TYR A 152 10.41 14.90 -8.97
CA TYR A 152 10.82 13.86 -8.02
C TYR A 152 11.37 14.51 -6.73
N ILE A 153 10.61 14.38 -5.63
CA ILE A 153 11.08 14.78 -4.28
C ILE A 153 12.10 13.74 -3.79
N ILE A 154 11.79 12.47 -3.96
CA ILE A 154 12.65 11.31 -3.63
C ILE A 154 12.84 10.47 -4.90
N GLY A 155 13.98 9.80 -5.00
CA GLY A 155 14.32 8.89 -6.11
C GLY A 155 14.94 9.60 -7.32
N LYS A 156 15.52 10.79 -7.14
CA LYS A 156 16.26 11.49 -8.21
C LYS A 156 17.47 10.69 -8.70
N ASP A 157 18.08 9.95 -7.79
CA ASP A 157 19.25 9.09 -7.98
C ASP A 157 18.92 7.69 -8.52
N VAL A 158 17.66 7.30 -8.53
CA VAL A 158 17.21 6.04 -9.15
C VAL A 158 17.42 6.13 -10.66
N GLY A 159 17.97 5.07 -11.24
CA GLY A 159 18.24 5.02 -12.68
C GLY A 159 17.00 5.22 -13.55
N PRO A 160 17.14 5.77 -14.76
CA PRO A 160 15.98 6.04 -15.63
C PRO A 160 15.23 4.76 -16.03
N ASP A 161 15.95 3.63 -16.14
CA ASP A 161 15.41 2.33 -16.56
C ASP A 161 15.07 1.42 -15.35
N GLU A 162 15.23 1.92 -14.13
CA GLU A 162 14.91 1.18 -12.92
C GLU A 162 13.43 1.31 -12.60
N SER A 163 12.70 0.20 -12.70
CA SER A 163 11.25 0.18 -12.45
C SER A 163 10.94 -0.05 -10.98
N VAL A 164 9.90 0.63 -10.50
CA VAL A 164 9.36 0.48 -9.14
C VAL A 164 7.84 0.26 -9.19
N ASP A 165 7.30 -0.35 -8.15
CA ASP A 165 5.85 -0.36 -7.95
C ASP A 165 5.37 1.07 -7.64
N PHE A 166 4.63 1.64 -8.55
CA PHE A 166 4.17 3.02 -8.51
C PHE A 166 2.66 3.10 -8.42
N VAL A 167 2.16 4.04 -7.66
CA VAL A 167 0.77 4.47 -7.66
C VAL A 167 0.71 6.00 -7.66
N GLY A 168 -0.06 6.56 -8.58
CA GLY A 168 -0.13 8.02 -8.71
C GLY A 168 -1.14 8.46 -9.75
N PHE A 169 -1.10 9.74 -10.10
CA PHE A 169 -2.02 10.36 -11.04
C PHE A 169 -1.29 11.06 -12.17
N SER A 170 -1.81 10.88 -13.37
CA SER A 170 -1.42 11.68 -14.52
C SER A 170 -1.97 13.10 -14.42
N LYS A 171 -1.47 14.01 -15.27
CA LYS A 171 -1.98 15.39 -15.43
C LYS A 171 -3.49 15.45 -15.74
N SER A 172 -4.04 14.43 -16.40
CA SER A 172 -5.48 14.32 -16.68
C SER A 172 -6.30 13.74 -15.53
N GLY A 173 -5.67 13.37 -14.42
CA GLY A 173 -6.30 12.78 -13.24
C GLY A 173 -6.54 11.27 -13.34
N ASN A 174 -5.92 10.58 -14.30
CA ASN A 174 -6.00 9.12 -14.35
C ASN A 174 -5.07 8.49 -13.31
N LEU A 175 -5.58 7.48 -12.61
CA LEU A 175 -4.79 6.65 -11.73
C LEU A 175 -3.83 5.79 -12.55
N ILE A 176 -2.54 5.88 -12.24
CA ILE A 176 -1.46 5.05 -12.76
C ILE A 176 -1.11 4.07 -11.65
N ALA A 177 -1.19 2.77 -11.90
CA ALA A 177 -0.84 1.76 -10.91
C ALA A 177 -0.13 0.58 -11.58
N GLY A 178 1.03 0.22 -11.07
CA GLY A 178 1.84 -0.87 -11.60
C GLY A 178 3.33 -0.64 -11.44
N ASN A 179 4.12 -1.38 -12.19
CA ASN A 179 5.58 -1.30 -12.13
C ASN A 179 6.09 -0.47 -13.31
N TYR A 180 6.65 0.71 -13.03
CA TYR A 180 7.07 1.69 -14.03
C TYR A 180 8.45 2.26 -13.73
N ASP A 181 9.18 2.57 -14.80
CA ASP A 181 10.38 3.41 -14.76
C ASP A 181 10.05 4.91 -14.98
N LYS A 182 11.06 5.76 -14.84
CA LYS A 182 10.89 7.20 -14.99
C LYS A 182 10.48 7.64 -16.40
N THR A 183 10.96 6.95 -17.42
CA THR A 183 10.65 7.26 -18.84
C THR A 183 9.18 7.00 -19.10
N GLU A 184 8.69 5.84 -18.69
CA GLU A 184 7.28 5.48 -18.80
C GLU A 184 6.36 6.44 -18.03
N LEU A 185 6.75 6.82 -16.80
CA LEU A 185 5.98 7.79 -16.01
C LEU A 185 5.93 9.18 -16.66
N ALA A 186 7.02 9.61 -17.30
CA ALA A 186 7.07 10.86 -18.05
C ALA A 186 6.16 10.81 -19.29
N ASP A 187 6.16 9.72 -20.05
CA ASP A 187 5.29 9.50 -21.20
C ASP A 187 3.81 9.52 -20.80
N MET A 188 3.47 8.96 -19.63
CA MET A 188 2.14 8.99 -19.06
C MET A 188 1.76 10.33 -18.44
N LYS A 189 2.70 11.29 -18.42
CA LYS A 189 2.53 12.62 -17.80
C LYS A 189 2.11 12.50 -16.33
N ALA A 190 2.78 11.62 -15.59
CA ALA A 190 2.58 11.49 -14.16
C ALA A 190 2.92 12.80 -13.45
N MET A 191 2.05 13.23 -12.54
CA MET A 191 2.20 14.48 -11.79
C MET A 191 2.35 14.23 -10.30
N GLU A 192 1.59 13.28 -9.78
CA GLU A 192 1.55 12.93 -8.37
C GLU A 192 1.76 11.44 -8.23
N GLY A 193 2.56 10.99 -7.27
CA GLY A 193 2.67 9.55 -7.01
C GLY A 193 3.76 9.16 -6.04
N ILE A 194 3.69 7.91 -5.67
CA ILE A 194 4.57 7.30 -4.67
C ILE A 194 4.91 5.87 -5.07
N THR A 195 6.02 5.36 -4.61
CA THR A 195 6.30 3.93 -4.67
C THR A 195 5.47 3.22 -3.62
N PHE A 196 4.52 2.43 -4.08
CA PHE A 196 3.67 1.59 -3.24
C PHE A 196 2.95 0.53 -4.07
N GLY A 197 2.71 -0.63 -3.47
CA GLY A 197 2.03 -1.75 -4.09
C GLY A 197 1.57 -2.78 -3.05
N PRO A 198 1.11 -3.93 -3.49
CA PRO A 198 0.91 -4.33 -4.89
C PRO A 198 -0.38 -3.75 -5.49
N PRO A 199 -0.49 -3.69 -6.82
CA PRO A 199 -1.76 -3.41 -7.45
C PRO A 199 -2.73 -4.57 -7.21
N LEU A 200 -3.92 -4.27 -6.68
CA LEU A 200 -4.94 -5.27 -6.35
C LEU A 200 -5.88 -5.55 -7.52
N ILE A 201 -6.19 -4.52 -8.29
CA ILE A 201 -7.06 -4.57 -9.46
C ILE A 201 -6.44 -3.68 -10.54
N VAL A 202 -6.23 -4.22 -11.72
CA VAL A 202 -5.77 -3.48 -12.90
C VAL A 202 -6.72 -3.77 -14.07
N ASP A 203 -7.23 -2.73 -14.71
CA ASP A 203 -8.18 -2.80 -15.83
C ASP A 203 -9.38 -3.72 -15.53
N GLY A 204 -9.88 -3.65 -14.28
CA GLY A 204 -11.00 -4.44 -13.79
C GLY A 204 -10.69 -5.92 -13.48
N LYS A 205 -9.43 -6.34 -13.61
CA LYS A 205 -8.99 -7.71 -13.30
C LYS A 205 -8.32 -7.77 -11.94
N LYS A 206 -8.65 -8.79 -11.17
CA LYS A 206 -7.97 -9.07 -9.89
C LYS A 206 -6.53 -9.51 -10.16
N MET A 207 -5.58 -8.94 -9.44
CA MET A 207 -4.15 -9.30 -9.53
C MET A 207 -3.75 -10.34 -8.49
N ILE A 208 -4.44 -10.36 -7.34
CA ILE A 208 -4.28 -11.42 -6.35
C ILE A 208 -5.23 -12.55 -6.72
N THR A 209 -4.70 -13.64 -7.25
CA THR A 209 -5.48 -14.78 -7.75
C THR A 209 -5.47 -15.98 -6.80
N ASP A 210 -4.54 -16.01 -5.85
CA ASP A 210 -4.43 -17.06 -4.84
C ASP A 210 -4.07 -16.47 -3.46
N GLY A 211 -4.70 -17.03 -2.42
CA GLY A 211 -4.47 -16.62 -1.04
C GLY A 211 -4.91 -15.18 -0.75
N ASP A 212 -4.14 -14.53 0.12
CA ASP A 212 -4.36 -13.15 0.60
C ASP A 212 -3.29 -12.17 0.10
N GLY A 213 -2.52 -12.56 -0.90
CA GLY A 213 -1.39 -11.78 -1.41
C GLY A 213 -0.18 -11.77 -0.49
N GLY A 214 -0.17 -12.57 0.58
CA GLY A 214 0.95 -12.69 1.51
C GLY A 214 1.08 -11.57 2.55
N TRP A 215 0.07 -10.70 2.67
CA TRP A 215 0.13 -9.54 3.58
C TRP A 215 -0.46 -9.81 4.97
N GLY A 216 -1.13 -10.96 5.15
CA GLY A 216 -1.78 -11.33 6.40
C GLY A 216 -2.92 -10.39 6.80
N VAL A 217 -3.42 -10.54 8.03
CA VAL A 217 -4.49 -9.71 8.58
C VAL A 217 -3.90 -8.48 9.28
N GLY A 218 -4.37 -7.29 8.91
CA GLY A 218 -3.89 -6.05 9.53
C GLY A 218 -4.63 -4.80 9.03
N PRO A 219 -4.22 -3.61 9.50
CA PRO A 219 -4.74 -2.35 8.97
C PRO A 219 -4.35 -2.21 7.50
N ARG A 220 -5.19 -1.55 6.72
CA ARG A 220 -4.97 -1.36 5.29
C ARG A 220 -5.28 0.06 4.88
N THR A 221 -4.47 0.52 3.93
CA THR A 221 -4.75 1.73 3.16
C THR A 221 -4.69 1.34 1.68
N ALA A 222 -5.69 1.76 0.93
CA ALA A 222 -5.72 1.53 -0.50
C ALA A 222 -6.27 2.74 -1.23
N ILE A 223 -5.88 2.87 -2.49
CA ILE A 223 -6.40 3.88 -3.42
C ILE A 223 -6.92 3.18 -4.66
N GLY A 224 -8.03 3.67 -5.20
CA GLY A 224 -8.62 3.16 -6.43
C GLY A 224 -9.30 4.26 -7.21
N GLN A 225 -9.63 3.97 -8.47
CA GLN A 225 -10.39 4.90 -9.32
C GLN A 225 -11.50 4.15 -10.04
N ARG A 226 -12.69 4.72 -10.05
CA ARG A 226 -13.83 4.24 -10.84
C ARG A 226 -13.69 4.71 -12.30
N LYS A 227 -14.43 4.06 -13.19
CA LYS A 227 -14.45 4.43 -14.63
C LYS A 227 -14.95 5.86 -14.91
N ASP A 228 -15.73 6.44 -14.00
CA ASP A 228 -16.21 7.81 -14.09
C ASP A 228 -15.18 8.85 -13.58
N GLY A 229 -13.99 8.40 -13.17
CA GLY A 229 -12.92 9.23 -12.66
C GLY A 229 -12.93 9.43 -11.14
N THR A 230 -14.01 9.06 -10.45
CA THR A 230 -14.09 9.18 -8.98
C THR A 230 -13.01 8.35 -8.31
N VAL A 231 -12.21 8.99 -7.47
CA VAL A 231 -11.17 8.31 -6.68
C VAL A 231 -11.73 7.86 -5.35
N LEU A 232 -11.26 6.71 -4.90
CA LEU A 232 -11.59 6.08 -3.63
C LEU A 232 -10.36 6.04 -2.74
N PHE A 233 -10.42 6.69 -1.59
CA PHE A 233 -9.48 6.45 -0.50
C PHE A 233 -10.10 5.48 0.48
N VAL A 234 -9.42 4.37 0.73
CA VAL A 234 -9.90 3.31 1.62
C VAL A 234 -8.93 3.16 2.78
N VAL A 235 -9.45 3.23 4.00
CA VAL A 235 -8.69 2.94 5.22
C VAL A 235 -9.44 1.92 6.04
N ILE A 236 -8.76 0.86 6.44
CA ILE A 236 -9.29 -0.19 7.31
C ILE A 236 -8.45 -0.22 8.58
N ASP A 237 -9.09 -0.05 9.73
CA ASP A 237 -8.46 -0.22 11.03
C ASP A 237 -8.06 -1.68 11.25
N GLY A 238 -7.05 -1.91 12.08
CA GLY A 238 -6.62 -3.26 12.35
C GLY A 238 -5.82 -3.41 13.64
N ARG A 239 -5.54 -4.65 14.02
CA ARG A 239 -4.76 -5.01 15.21
C ARG A 239 -5.37 -4.49 16.52
N GLN A 240 -6.69 -4.27 16.55
CA GLN A 240 -7.44 -3.81 17.72
C GLN A 240 -8.49 -4.88 18.11
N PRO A 241 -8.13 -5.83 19.00
CA PRO A 241 -9.05 -6.88 19.45
C PRO A 241 -10.33 -6.28 20.04
N GLY A 242 -11.47 -6.83 19.66
CA GLY A 242 -12.79 -6.35 20.09
C GLY A 242 -13.35 -5.18 19.27
N TYR A 243 -12.52 -4.56 18.39
CA TYR A 243 -12.97 -3.48 17.52
C TYR A 243 -12.72 -3.78 16.03
N SER A 244 -11.47 -3.97 15.64
CA SER A 244 -11.10 -4.26 14.26
C SER A 244 -9.82 -5.09 14.22
N LEU A 245 -9.89 -6.30 13.69
CA LEU A 245 -8.71 -7.14 13.46
C LEU A 245 -7.96 -6.69 12.21
N GLY A 246 -8.69 -6.16 11.24
CA GLY A 246 -8.18 -5.74 9.94
C GLY A 246 -8.63 -6.65 8.80
N ALA A 247 -8.08 -6.36 7.62
CA ALA A 247 -8.30 -7.12 6.40
C ALA A 247 -7.00 -7.78 5.89
N THR A 248 -7.15 -8.76 5.01
CA THR A 248 -6.07 -9.38 4.25
C THR A 248 -5.81 -8.61 2.98
#